data_19572c3b42e5a1cf036b8ab847dcc51a
#
_entry.id   19572c3b42e5a1cf036b8ab847dcc51a
#
_cell.length_a   1.000
_cell.length_b   1.000
_cell.length_c   1.000
_cell.angle_alpha   90.00
_cell.angle_beta   90.00
_cell.angle_gamma   90.00
#
_symmetry.space_group_name_H-M   'P 1'
#
loop_
_entity.id
_entity.type
_entity.pdbx_description
1 polymer ?
#
loop_
_entity_poly.entity_id
_entity_poly.type
_entity_poly.pdbx_seq_one_letter_code
_entity_poly.pdbx_strand_id
1 'polypeptide(L)'
;PSSHHILRYAAAAVIVMMLGGLLGWYVFVRSQVAATQANDSARGFGTATSFGSPAGSTYANSAGSLPSADIQSASGNPAPRLWKVSATPVAGAAFAASSTQLYFAERSSGNVLIADPSVSSVTRLTNTLFPKIYEALFASDGSVLLRSATDAGIVTTYAGTISTTTAEGPVPLAGTYLPQHIKAVSVRSPQQLFFLVAAPTGGTAGVTANWKGASQKPVFASTLQQWRVWWLSDGRMYVAQQPSDGIMGYAFTLKGGTLQGLVSAPGLSILPRTGSTALIYSSSAGGVNLFGQTSASTTPVRFTVRTLAEKCVWAPGKDLVAYCAVPQVLPTRASYMEEWYRGAAHTSDAWWRVDVSAGIAQNLFTPDSGTSFDVEHPAIDGNGSYIAFINAADKSLWMLRITP
;
A
#
# COMPACT_ATOMS: atom_id res chain seq x y z
N PRO A 1 36.87 16.38 -60.69
CA PRO A 1 35.43 16.69 -60.75
C PRO A 1 34.55 15.76 -59.91
N SER A 2 35.11 14.82 -59.12
CA SER A 2 34.30 13.76 -58.49
C SER A 2 34.02 13.96 -56.96
N SER A 3 34.69 14.89 -56.30
CA SER A 3 34.53 15.06 -54.84
C SER A 3 33.22 15.78 -54.42
N HIS A 4 32.72 16.69 -55.22
CA HIS A 4 31.49 17.42 -54.92
C HIS A 4 30.23 16.58 -55.03
N HIS A 5 30.18 15.56 -55.86
CA HIS A 5 29.05 14.64 -55.96
C HIS A 5 28.97 13.70 -54.74
N ILE A 6 30.08 13.19 -54.24
CA ILE A 6 30.15 12.33 -53.06
C ILE A 6 29.68 13.08 -51.82
N LEU A 7 30.07 14.36 -51.65
CA LEU A 7 29.64 15.19 -50.53
C LEU A 7 28.14 15.46 -50.56
N ARG A 8 27.52 15.65 -51.71
CA ARG A 8 26.08 15.84 -51.87
C ARG A 8 25.31 14.58 -51.53
N TYR A 9 25.76 13.41 -51.93
CA TYR A 9 25.11 12.14 -51.57
C TYR A 9 25.29 11.82 -50.10
N ALA A 10 26.42 12.09 -49.49
CA ALA A 10 26.62 11.95 -48.05
C ALA A 10 25.70 12.86 -47.22
N ALA A 11 25.56 14.13 -47.64
CA ALA A 11 24.64 15.06 -46.98
C ALA A 11 23.18 14.63 -47.12
N ALA A 12 22.77 14.15 -48.32
CA ALA A 12 21.43 13.64 -48.52
C ALA A 12 21.13 12.40 -47.66
N ALA A 13 22.10 11.46 -47.54
CA ALA A 13 21.96 10.28 -46.67
C ALA A 13 21.79 10.65 -45.18
N VAL A 14 22.52 11.65 -44.68
CA VAL A 14 22.41 12.13 -43.30
C VAL A 14 21.03 12.75 -43.03
N ILE A 15 20.52 13.54 -43.98
CA ILE A 15 19.18 14.16 -43.87
C ILE A 15 18.09 13.07 -43.84
N VAL A 16 18.19 12.04 -44.70
CA VAL A 16 17.23 10.94 -44.70
C VAL A 16 17.29 10.16 -43.39
N MET A 17 18.46 9.91 -42.82
CA MET A 17 18.62 9.26 -41.51
C MET A 17 18.02 10.09 -40.38
N MET A 18 18.24 11.42 -40.37
CA MET A 18 17.64 12.30 -39.37
C MET A 18 16.11 12.35 -39.46
N LEU A 19 15.56 12.43 -40.67
CA LEU A 19 14.12 12.42 -40.88
C LEU A 19 13.50 11.07 -40.48
N GLY A 20 14.16 9.97 -40.81
CA GLY A 20 13.71 8.63 -40.38
C GLY A 20 13.77 8.43 -38.87
N GLY A 21 14.82 8.96 -38.21
CA GLY A 21 14.94 8.98 -36.75
C GLY A 21 13.86 9.79 -36.06
N LEU A 22 13.55 10.98 -36.58
CA LEU A 22 12.48 11.85 -36.05
C LEU A 22 11.08 11.23 -36.25
N LEU A 23 10.85 10.59 -37.39
CA LEU A 23 9.58 9.90 -37.66
C LEU A 23 9.42 8.68 -36.76
N GLY A 24 10.46 7.89 -36.59
CA GLY A 24 10.48 6.76 -35.67
C GLY A 24 10.24 7.18 -34.22
N TRP A 25 10.89 8.24 -33.78
CA TRP A 25 10.69 8.84 -32.45
C TRP A 25 9.23 9.32 -32.28
N TYR A 26 8.69 10.02 -33.25
CA TYR A 26 7.32 10.51 -33.22
C TYR A 26 6.26 9.38 -33.13
N VAL A 27 6.45 8.32 -33.92
CA VAL A 27 5.58 7.13 -33.89
C VAL A 27 5.72 6.40 -32.56
N PHE A 28 6.93 6.26 -32.03
CA PHE A 28 7.20 5.65 -30.72
C PHE A 28 6.52 6.42 -29.59
N VAL A 29 6.68 7.76 -29.54
CA VAL A 29 6.03 8.59 -28.52
C VAL A 29 4.50 8.52 -28.63
N ARG A 30 3.94 8.54 -29.84
CA ARG A 30 2.50 8.37 -30.03
C ARG A 30 1.97 7.00 -29.60
N SER A 31 2.72 5.93 -29.85
CA SER A 31 2.33 4.59 -29.38
C SER A 31 2.37 4.46 -27.85
N GLN A 32 3.27 5.15 -27.17
CA GLN A 32 3.31 5.20 -25.70
C GLN A 32 2.11 5.97 -25.12
N VAL A 33 1.72 7.09 -25.75
CA VAL A 33 0.54 7.87 -25.33
C VAL A 33 -0.75 7.07 -25.55
N ALA A 34 -0.86 6.35 -26.67
CA ALA A 34 -2.02 5.49 -26.94
C ALA A 34 -2.10 4.30 -25.97
N ALA A 35 -0.95 3.72 -25.58
CA ALA A 35 -0.89 2.62 -24.61
C ALA A 35 -1.26 3.08 -23.20
N THR A 36 -0.86 4.30 -22.79
CA THR A 36 -1.26 4.89 -21.51
C THR A 36 -2.76 5.20 -21.48
N GLN A 37 -3.33 5.74 -22.55
CA GLN A 37 -4.78 5.99 -22.63
C GLN A 37 -5.60 4.69 -22.64
N ALA A 38 -5.13 3.63 -23.28
CA ALA A 38 -5.79 2.33 -23.26
C ALA A 38 -5.75 1.69 -21.86
N ASN A 39 -4.64 1.85 -21.13
CA ASN A 39 -4.53 1.39 -19.75
C ASN A 39 -5.40 2.19 -18.76
N ASP A 40 -5.58 3.48 -18.98
CA ASP A 40 -6.46 4.32 -18.17
C ASP A 40 -7.93 4.02 -18.43
N SER A 41 -8.31 3.69 -19.67
CA SER A 41 -9.65 3.21 -20.02
C SER A 41 -9.96 1.83 -19.42
N ALA A 42 -8.95 0.94 -19.33
CA ALA A 42 -9.09 -0.37 -18.69
C ALA A 42 -9.20 -0.29 -17.16
N ARG A 43 -8.84 0.85 -16.54
CA ARG A 43 -8.96 1.08 -15.10
C ARG A 43 -10.31 1.63 -14.65
N GLY A 44 -11.32 1.65 -15.50
CA GLY A 44 -12.72 1.81 -15.12
C GLY A 44 -13.14 3.19 -14.59
N PHE A 45 -12.56 4.27 -15.10
CA PHE A 45 -13.19 5.58 -14.99
C PHE A 45 -14.24 5.73 -16.09
N GLY A 46 -15.53 5.50 -15.72
CA GLY A 46 -16.65 5.66 -16.64
C GLY A 46 -16.66 7.06 -17.25
N THR A 47 -16.61 7.12 -18.57
CA THR A 47 -16.93 8.32 -19.35
C THR A 47 -18.41 8.64 -19.17
N ALA A 48 -18.71 9.81 -18.61
CA ALA A 48 -20.06 10.35 -18.59
C ALA A 48 -20.53 10.56 -20.03
N THR A 49 -21.46 9.75 -20.49
CA THR A 49 -22.19 10.01 -21.74
C THR A 49 -23.08 11.23 -21.54
N SER A 50 -22.81 12.27 -22.30
CA SER A 50 -23.65 13.47 -22.37
C SER A 50 -25.00 13.11 -22.99
N PHE A 51 -26.07 13.18 -22.23
CA PHE A 51 -27.41 13.26 -22.76
C PHE A 51 -27.83 14.74 -22.87
N GLY A 52 -28.41 15.05 -24.03
CA GLY A 52 -28.75 16.41 -24.48
C GLY A 52 -29.65 17.17 -23.52
N SER A 53 -29.45 18.48 -23.53
CA SER A 53 -30.28 19.48 -22.84
C SER A 53 -31.66 19.64 -23.45
N PRO A 54 -32.69 19.84 -22.61
CA PRO A 54 -33.72 20.80 -22.87
C PRO A 54 -33.57 22.06 -22.02
N ALA A 55 -33.94 23.17 -22.63
CA ALA A 55 -33.77 24.51 -22.08
C ALA A 55 -34.61 24.80 -20.85
N GLY A 56 -34.04 25.58 -19.93
CA GLY A 56 -34.77 26.51 -19.05
C GLY A 56 -35.06 25.99 -17.65
N SER A 57 -34.24 26.41 -16.68
CA SER A 57 -34.68 27.04 -15.43
C SER A 57 -33.49 27.33 -14.48
N THR A 58 -33.51 28.55 -13.98
CA THR A 58 -32.95 29.11 -12.72
C THR A 58 -31.82 28.36 -12.01
N TYR A 59 -30.65 29.02 -11.96
CA TYR A 59 -29.49 28.62 -11.17
C TYR A 59 -29.80 28.60 -9.68
N ALA A 60 -30.04 27.43 -9.13
CA ALA A 60 -29.79 27.14 -7.73
C ALA A 60 -28.38 26.58 -7.61
N ASN A 61 -27.51 27.22 -6.83
CA ASN A 61 -26.19 26.74 -6.46
C ASN A 61 -26.34 25.41 -5.66
N SER A 62 -26.44 24.30 -6.34
CA SER A 62 -26.22 22.99 -5.75
C SER A 62 -24.70 22.71 -5.83
N ALA A 63 -23.98 22.99 -4.75
CA ALA A 63 -22.68 22.39 -4.54
C ALA A 63 -22.87 20.87 -4.68
N GLY A 64 -22.37 20.31 -5.80
CA GLY A 64 -22.44 18.89 -6.05
C GLY A 64 -21.80 18.15 -4.90
N SER A 65 -22.59 17.44 -4.12
CA SER A 65 -22.10 16.51 -3.10
C SER A 65 -21.34 15.41 -3.83
N LEU A 66 -20.01 15.40 -3.69
CA LEU A 66 -19.22 14.22 -3.98
C LEU A 66 -19.85 13.05 -3.22
N PRO A 67 -19.89 11.82 -3.80
CA PRO A 67 -20.37 10.65 -3.10
C PRO A 67 -19.58 10.54 -1.79
N SER A 68 -20.26 10.84 -0.68
CA SER A 68 -19.73 10.62 0.66
C SER A 68 -19.59 9.13 0.87
N ALA A 69 -18.54 8.71 1.58
CA ALA A 69 -18.51 7.39 2.19
C ALA A 69 -19.83 7.12 2.90
N ASP A 70 -20.20 5.87 2.96
CA ASP A 70 -21.36 5.42 3.71
C ASP A 70 -21.19 5.78 5.19
N ILE A 71 -21.57 7.03 5.56
CA ILE A 71 -21.64 7.43 6.95
C ILE A 71 -22.75 6.58 7.56
N GLN A 72 -22.36 5.62 8.39
CA GLN A 72 -23.29 4.74 9.08
C GLN A 72 -23.55 5.32 10.47
N SER A 73 -24.78 5.74 10.71
CA SER A 73 -25.22 6.08 12.06
C SER A 73 -25.12 4.85 12.96
N ALA A 74 -24.82 5.07 14.24
CA ALA A 74 -24.76 4.00 15.23
C ALA A 74 -26.07 3.21 15.25
N SER A 75 -26.00 1.89 14.98
CA SER A 75 -27.16 1.01 15.03
C SER A 75 -27.55 0.61 16.46
N GLY A 76 -26.67 0.92 17.43
CA GLY A 76 -26.77 0.45 18.80
C GLY A 76 -26.38 -1.03 18.99
N ASN A 77 -26.11 -1.75 17.91
CA ASN A 77 -25.70 -3.14 17.93
C ASN A 77 -24.22 -3.29 17.49
N PRO A 78 -23.48 -4.27 18.01
CA PRO A 78 -22.13 -4.56 17.55
C PRO A 78 -22.14 -5.00 16.08
N ALA A 79 -21.05 -4.72 15.39
CA ALA A 79 -20.87 -5.11 14.00
C ALA A 79 -20.95 -6.65 13.82
N PRO A 80 -21.43 -7.14 12.67
CA PRO A 80 -21.41 -8.56 12.35
C PRO A 80 -19.97 -9.10 12.39
N ARG A 81 -19.81 -10.42 12.46
CA ARG A 81 -18.47 -11.05 12.52
C ARG A 81 -17.56 -10.61 11.37
N LEU A 82 -18.11 -10.54 10.16
CA LEU A 82 -17.46 -9.95 8.99
C LEU A 82 -18.27 -8.71 8.60
N TRP A 83 -17.66 -7.53 8.72
CA TRP A 83 -18.29 -6.25 8.45
C TRP A 83 -17.59 -5.53 7.30
N LYS A 84 -18.35 -5.14 6.28
CA LYS A 84 -17.88 -4.22 5.23
C LYS A 84 -18.00 -2.79 5.75
N VAL A 85 -16.88 -2.25 6.21
CA VAL A 85 -16.79 -0.91 6.84
C VAL A 85 -17.01 0.20 5.81
N SER A 86 -16.43 0.03 4.60
CA SER A 86 -16.61 0.98 3.51
C SER A 86 -16.71 0.23 2.17
N ALA A 87 -17.70 0.57 1.38
CA ALA A 87 -17.84 0.13 -0.01
C ALA A 87 -17.04 1.03 -0.97
N THR A 88 -16.73 2.28 -0.56
CA THR A 88 -15.89 3.19 -1.35
C THR A 88 -14.42 2.82 -1.21
N PRO A 89 -13.59 3.06 -2.25
CA PRO A 89 -12.17 2.76 -2.23
C PRO A 89 -11.41 3.50 -1.11
N VAL A 90 -10.67 2.73 -0.30
CA VAL A 90 -9.87 3.20 0.83
C VAL A 90 -8.39 3.18 0.48
N ALA A 91 -7.63 4.18 0.93
CA ALA A 91 -6.20 4.32 0.69
C ALA A 91 -5.34 3.68 1.78
N GLY A 92 -5.90 3.46 2.96
CA GLY A 92 -5.22 2.85 4.11
C GLY A 92 -6.09 2.91 5.36
N ALA A 93 -5.82 2.01 6.29
CA ALA A 93 -6.52 1.93 7.57
C ALA A 93 -5.57 1.46 8.68
N ALA A 94 -5.81 1.90 9.92
CA ALA A 94 -5.12 1.39 11.11
C ALA A 94 -5.99 1.58 12.35
N PHE A 95 -5.84 0.67 13.30
CA PHE A 95 -6.52 0.80 14.59
C PHE A 95 -5.92 1.93 15.44
N ALA A 96 -6.78 2.64 16.13
CA ALA A 96 -6.38 3.59 17.15
C ALA A 96 -5.65 2.86 18.30
N ALA A 97 -4.68 3.54 18.92
CA ALA A 97 -3.92 2.94 20.01
C ALA A 97 -4.85 2.44 21.13
N SER A 98 -4.67 1.20 21.57
CA SER A 98 -5.42 0.56 22.66
C SER A 98 -6.95 0.61 22.51
N SER A 99 -7.43 0.61 21.28
CA SER A 99 -8.85 0.69 20.94
C SER A 99 -9.21 -0.30 19.84
N THR A 100 -10.51 -0.60 19.71
CA THR A 100 -11.07 -1.34 18.57
C THR A 100 -11.53 -0.40 17.44
N GLN A 101 -11.43 0.91 17.64
CA GLN A 101 -11.78 1.90 16.63
C GLN A 101 -10.74 1.92 15.50
N LEU A 102 -11.22 2.02 14.26
CA LEU A 102 -10.43 1.95 13.05
C LEU A 102 -10.44 3.28 12.31
N TYR A 103 -9.29 3.95 12.21
CA TYR A 103 -9.10 5.08 11.30
C TYR A 103 -8.92 4.56 9.87
N PHE A 104 -9.48 5.27 8.90
CA PHE A 104 -9.22 5.01 7.49
C PHE A 104 -9.35 6.28 6.65
N ALA A 105 -8.74 6.30 5.48
CA ALA A 105 -8.78 7.42 4.55
C ALA A 105 -9.36 6.99 3.19
N GLU A 106 -10.33 7.77 2.68
CA GLU A 106 -10.90 7.55 1.36
C GLU A 106 -9.92 7.93 0.25
N ARG A 107 -9.87 7.16 -0.84
CA ARG A 107 -9.00 7.44 -1.98
C ARG A 107 -9.43 8.67 -2.79
N SER A 108 -10.73 8.89 -2.92
CA SER A 108 -11.29 9.95 -3.75
C SER A 108 -11.12 11.33 -3.14
N SER A 109 -11.38 11.46 -1.84
CA SER A 109 -11.43 12.73 -1.11
C SER A 109 -10.23 12.97 -0.22
N GLY A 110 -9.54 11.91 0.24
CA GLY A 110 -8.53 11.99 1.29
C GLY A 110 -9.12 12.27 2.68
N ASN A 111 -10.44 12.29 2.81
CA ASN A 111 -11.07 12.44 4.11
C ASN A 111 -10.72 11.27 5.01
N VAL A 112 -10.47 11.58 6.28
CA VAL A 112 -10.25 10.58 7.31
C VAL A 112 -11.56 10.33 8.05
N LEU A 113 -11.86 9.05 8.22
CA LEU A 113 -13.04 8.56 8.96
C LEU A 113 -12.59 7.63 10.08
N ILE A 114 -13.48 7.41 11.02
CA ILE A 114 -13.33 6.44 12.10
C ILE A 114 -14.52 5.50 12.11
N ALA A 115 -14.23 4.20 12.21
CA ALA A 115 -15.23 3.16 12.36
C ALA A 115 -15.20 2.61 13.79
N ASP A 116 -16.37 2.43 14.39
CA ASP A 116 -16.53 1.81 15.72
C ASP A 116 -17.33 0.51 15.59
N PRO A 117 -16.69 -0.66 15.72
CA PRO A 117 -17.37 -1.94 15.59
C PRO A 117 -18.33 -2.25 16.75
N SER A 118 -18.23 -1.57 17.90
CA SER A 118 -19.10 -1.81 19.05
C SER A 118 -20.53 -1.36 18.82
N VAL A 119 -20.71 -0.36 17.95
CA VAL A 119 -22.02 0.24 17.61
C VAL A 119 -22.27 0.29 16.10
N SER A 120 -21.42 -0.36 15.30
CA SER A 120 -21.48 -0.41 13.83
C SER A 120 -21.57 0.99 13.19
N SER A 121 -20.80 1.95 13.69
CA SER A 121 -20.84 3.32 13.17
C SER A 121 -19.61 3.69 12.38
N VAL A 122 -19.79 4.59 11.41
CA VAL A 122 -18.71 5.22 10.64
C VAL A 122 -18.92 6.73 10.67
N THR A 123 -17.94 7.47 11.17
CA THR A 123 -18.01 8.92 11.33
C THR A 123 -16.85 9.59 10.57
N ARG A 124 -17.14 10.65 9.84
CA ARG A 124 -16.11 11.45 9.16
C ARG A 124 -15.45 12.42 10.14
N LEU A 125 -14.12 12.41 10.19
CA LEU A 125 -13.33 13.28 11.08
C LEU A 125 -12.81 14.52 10.38
N THR A 126 -12.50 14.44 9.08
CA THR A 126 -11.90 15.56 8.35
C THR A 126 -12.72 15.97 7.13
N ASN A 127 -12.56 17.24 6.71
CA ASN A 127 -13.25 17.82 5.56
C ASN A 127 -12.31 18.48 4.54
N THR A 128 -10.99 18.30 4.70
CA THR A 128 -10.01 18.82 3.73
C THR A 128 -9.89 17.87 2.56
N LEU A 129 -10.05 18.39 1.34
CA LEU A 129 -10.01 17.60 0.12
C LEU A 129 -8.57 17.35 -0.35
N PHE A 130 -8.17 16.08 -0.40
CA PHE A 130 -6.94 15.58 -1.00
C PHE A 130 -7.28 14.52 -2.04
N PRO A 131 -7.48 14.87 -3.31
CA PRO A 131 -7.92 13.92 -4.32
C PRO A 131 -6.81 12.94 -4.73
N LYS A 132 -7.20 11.80 -5.29
CA LYS A 132 -6.29 10.79 -5.87
C LYS A 132 -5.29 10.21 -4.87
N ILE A 133 -5.70 10.02 -3.60
CA ILE A 133 -4.86 9.36 -2.61
C ILE A 133 -4.76 7.86 -2.96
N TYR A 134 -3.53 7.38 -3.14
CA TYR A 134 -3.28 5.95 -3.39
C TYR A 134 -2.84 5.18 -2.14
N GLU A 135 -2.27 5.89 -1.14
CA GLU A 135 -1.79 5.28 0.11
C GLU A 135 -2.01 6.24 1.29
N ALA A 136 -2.49 5.71 2.40
CA ALA A 136 -2.60 6.41 3.67
C ALA A 136 -1.95 5.57 4.78
N LEU A 137 -1.06 6.18 5.58
CA LEU A 137 -0.37 5.53 6.69
C LEU A 137 -0.68 6.30 7.97
N PHE A 138 -1.17 5.60 8.98
CA PHE A 138 -1.53 6.18 10.27
C PHE A 138 -0.46 5.94 11.31
N ALA A 139 -0.20 6.93 12.15
CA ALA A 139 0.49 6.78 13.41
C ALA A 139 -0.51 6.44 14.52
N SER A 140 -0.02 5.88 15.62
CA SER A 140 -0.88 5.44 16.74
C SER A 140 -1.63 6.58 17.47
N ASP A 141 -1.22 7.82 17.26
CA ASP A 141 -1.84 9.04 17.80
C ASP A 141 -2.92 9.63 16.87
N GLY A 142 -3.27 8.93 15.79
CA GLY A 142 -4.21 9.40 14.78
C GLY A 142 -3.62 10.30 13.70
N SER A 143 -2.33 10.67 13.79
CA SER A 143 -1.67 11.38 12.69
C SER A 143 -1.64 10.52 11.43
N VAL A 144 -1.76 11.14 10.25
CA VAL A 144 -1.88 10.42 8.96
C VAL A 144 -0.95 11.01 7.90
N LEU A 145 -0.28 10.13 7.15
CA LEU A 145 0.36 10.48 5.88
C LEU A 145 -0.61 10.17 4.75
N LEU A 146 -0.92 11.18 3.94
CA LEU A 146 -1.69 11.01 2.71
C LEU A 146 -0.75 11.13 1.51
N ARG A 147 -0.69 10.09 0.68
CA ARG A 147 0.19 10.03 -0.48
C ARG A 147 -0.62 10.02 -1.76
N SER A 148 -0.34 10.96 -2.64
CA SER A 148 -0.96 11.09 -3.96
C SER A 148 0.08 11.11 -5.05
N ALA A 149 -0.32 10.73 -6.26
CA ALA A 149 0.50 10.87 -7.45
C ALA A 149 -0.25 11.70 -8.49
N THR A 150 0.45 12.66 -9.10
CA THR A 150 -0.08 13.40 -10.24
C THR A 150 -0.02 12.56 -11.51
N ASP A 151 -0.73 12.97 -12.55
CA ASP A 151 -0.71 12.31 -13.87
C ASP A 151 0.71 12.35 -14.50
N ALA A 152 1.55 13.29 -14.08
CA ALA A 152 2.97 13.37 -14.46
C ALA A 152 3.89 12.46 -13.61
N GLY A 153 3.33 11.63 -12.72
CA GLY A 153 4.09 10.70 -11.86
C GLY A 153 4.80 11.38 -10.68
N ILE A 154 4.46 12.62 -10.35
CA ILE A 154 5.01 13.31 -9.18
C ILE A 154 4.30 12.79 -7.94
N VAL A 155 5.06 12.14 -7.05
CA VAL A 155 4.55 11.70 -5.75
C VAL A 155 4.66 12.83 -4.74
N THR A 156 3.53 13.17 -4.13
CA THR A 156 3.44 14.11 -2.99
C THR A 156 2.99 13.36 -1.74
N THR A 157 3.49 13.78 -0.58
CA THR A 157 3.14 13.21 0.72
C THR A 157 2.77 14.36 1.66
N TYR A 158 1.56 14.32 2.18
CA TYR A 158 1.07 15.28 3.16
C TYR A 158 1.06 14.63 4.54
N ALA A 159 1.69 15.24 5.52
CA ALA A 159 1.71 14.80 6.92
C ALA A 159 0.68 15.60 7.70
N GLY A 160 -0.46 14.98 7.98
CA GLY A 160 -1.61 15.57 8.67
C GLY A 160 -1.73 15.13 10.11
N THR A 161 -2.35 15.96 10.93
CA THR A 161 -2.71 15.65 12.31
C THR A 161 -4.21 15.83 12.47
N ILE A 162 -4.88 14.78 12.95
CA ILE A 162 -6.30 14.80 13.22
C ILE A 162 -6.52 15.48 14.57
N SER A 163 -7.24 16.60 14.58
CA SER A 163 -7.63 17.23 15.82
C SER A 163 -8.72 16.40 16.49
N THR A 164 -8.49 16.00 17.73
CA THR A 164 -9.47 15.31 18.57
C THR A 164 -10.34 16.29 19.38
N THR A 165 -10.35 17.58 19.00
CA THR A 165 -11.19 18.56 19.69
C THR A 165 -12.68 18.22 19.51
N THR A 166 -13.44 18.47 20.56
CA THR A 166 -14.89 18.23 20.68
C THR A 166 -15.74 19.14 19.78
N ALA A 167 -15.23 19.56 18.62
CA ALA A 167 -16.01 20.32 17.65
C ALA A 167 -17.14 19.44 17.08
N GLU A 168 -18.34 19.97 17.02
CA GLU A 168 -19.43 19.32 16.32
C GLU A 168 -19.14 19.27 14.82
N GLY A 169 -18.82 18.07 14.31
CA GLY A 169 -18.62 17.80 12.89
C GLY A 169 -17.17 17.71 12.42
N PRO A 170 -16.95 17.43 11.11
CA PRO A 170 -15.64 17.24 10.53
C PRO A 170 -14.80 18.53 10.52
N VAL A 171 -13.51 18.41 10.87
CA VAL A 171 -12.57 19.55 10.95
C VAL A 171 -11.55 19.52 9.81
N PRO A 172 -10.91 20.63 9.45
CA PRO A 172 -9.80 20.63 8.51
C PRO A 172 -8.63 19.78 9.01
N LEU A 173 -8.00 19.01 8.11
CA LEU A 173 -6.78 18.27 8.41
C LEU A 173 -5.60 19.26 8.41
N ALA A 174 -5.08 19.58 9.58
CA ALA A 174 -3.90 20.42 9.72
C ALA A 174 -2.63 19.62 9.42
N GLY A 175 -1.64 20.21 8.73
CA GLY A 175 -0.41 19.50 8.43
C GLY A 175 0.50 20.25 7.46
N THR A 176 1.46 19.52 6.88
CA THR A 176 2.45 20.05 5.95
C THR A 176 2.82 19.02 4.88
N TYR A 177 3.26 19.49 3.72
CA TYR A 177 3.85 18.62 2.71
C TYR A 177 5.28 18.24 3.08
N LEU A 178 5.60 16.96 2.93
CA LEU A 178 6.95 16.44 3.02
C LEU A 178 7.70 16.66 1.69
N PRO A 179 9.02 16.39 1.63
CA PRO A 179 9.76 16.41 0.38
C PRO A 179 9.06 15.58 -0.70
N GLN A 180 9.13 16.05 -1.95
CA GLN A 180 8.56 15.32 -3.09
C GLN A 180 9.34 14.04 -3.39
N HIS A 181 8.69 13.15 -4.15
CA HIS A 181 9.29 11.90 -4.65
C HIS A 181 9.78 10.93 -3.57
N ILE A 182 9.12 10.93 -2.39
CA ILE A 182 9.33 9.86 -1.41
C ILE A 182 8.91 8.54 -2.06
N LYS A 183 9.87 7.60 -2.24
CA LYS A 183 9.65 6.31 -2.89
C LYS A 183 8.93 5.31 -1.98
N ALA A 184 9.36 5.22 -0.73
CA ALA A 184 8.76 4.39 0.30
C ALA A 184 8.86 5.10 1.65
N VAL A 185 7.92 4.84 2.55
CA VAL A 185 7.92 5.44 3.88
C VAL A 185 7.37 4.45 4.91
N SER A 186 7.94 4.46 6.08
CA SER A 186 7.46 3.77 7.28
C SER A 186 7.26 4.78 8.40
N VAL A 187 6.11 4.66 9.07
CA VAL A 187 5.75 5.49 10.21
C VAL A 187 6.12 4.76 11.49
N ARG A 188 6.84 5.41 12.38
CA ARG A 188 7.05 4.97 13.75
C ARG A 188 6.38 5.93 14.70
N SER A 189 5.61 5.39 15.65
CA SER A 189 5.03 6.21 16.72
C SER A 189 6.06 6.59 17.80
N PRO A 190 5.96 7.80 18.36
CA PRO A 190 5.11 8.90 17.96
C PRO A 190 5.78 9.73 16.85
N GLN A 191 5.07 9.97 15.75
CA GLN A 191 5.39 10.98 14.73
C GLN A 191 6.82 10.99 14.18
N GLN A 192 7.43 9.81 13.99
CA GLN A 192 8.74 9.64 13.37
C GLN A 192 8.61 8.92 12.04
N LEU A 193 9.41 9.34 11.07
CA LEU A 193 9.38 8.84 9.70
C LEU A 193 10.73 8.24 9.30
N PHE A 194 10.69 7.09 8.64
CA PHE A 194 11.80 6.57 7.85
C PHE A 194 11.34 6.50 6.40
N PHE A 195 11.95 7.27 5.52
CA PHE A 195 11.56 7.30 4.12
C PHE A 195 12.75 7.21 3.17
N LEU A 196 12.48 6.78 1.96
CA LEU A 196 13.44 6.63 0.88
C LEU A 196 13.23 7.69 -0.20
N VAL A 197 14.32 8.29 -0.64
CA VAL A 197 14.37 9.23 -1.75
C VAL A 197 15.44 8.82 -2.76
N ALA A 198 15.43 9.41 -3.95
CA ALA A 198 16.52 9.24 -4.90
C ALA A 198 17.81 9.84 -4.31
N ALA A 199 18.92 9.11 -4.40
CA ALA A 199 20.22 9.65 -4.04
C ALA A 199 20.75 10.54 -5.17
N PRO A 200 21.49 11.63 -4.87
CA PRO A 200 22.06 12.54 -5.88
C PRO A 200 23.00 11.83 -6.86
N THR A 201 23.69 10.78 -6.41
CA THR A 201 24.63 9.96 -7.19
C THR A 201 23.97 8.79 -7.92
N GLY A 202 22.63 8.73 -7.91
CA GLY A 202 21.85 7.58 -8.36
C GLY A 202 21.57 6.58 -7.22
N GLY A 203 20.59 5.70 -7.42
CA GLY A 203 20.16 4.74 -6.40
C GLY A 203 19.16 5.31 -5.40
N THR A 204 19.31 4.96 -4.13
CA THR A 204 18.36 5.29 -3.06
C THR A 204 19.09 5.74 -1.80
N ALA A 205 18.61 6.83 -1.19
CA ALA A 205 19.01 7.27 0.16
C ALA A 205 17.84 7.09 1.12
N GLY A 206 18.11 6.55 2.29
CA GLY A 206 17.16 6.39 3.39
C GLY A 206 17.43 7.42 4.49
N VAL A 207 16.37 8.11 4.90
CA VAL A 207 16.42 9.24 5.82
C VAL A 207 15.39 9.04 6.92
N THR A 208 15.78 9.27 8.17
CA THR A 208 14.84 9.45 9.28
C THR A 208 14.53 10.93 9.46
N ALA A 209 13.30 11.26 9.84
CA ALA A 209 12.86 12.62 10.09
C ALA A 209 11.74 12.64 11.15
N ASN A 210 11.42 13.83 11.65
CA ASN A 210 10.18 14.02 12.38
C ASN A 210 8.97 14.09 11.44
N TRP A 211 7.76 14.18 12.02
CA TRP A 211 6.49 14.21 11.26
C TRP A 211 6.39 15.35 10.23
N LYS A 212 7.08 16.46 10.48
CA LYS A 212 7.12 17.62 9.56
C LYS A 212 8.20 17.50 8.48
N GLY A 213 8.90 16.36 8.40
CA GLY A 213 10.01 16.16 7.46
C GLY A 213 11.30 16.91 7.84
N ALA A 214 11.36 17.52 9.02
CA ALA A 214 12.55 18.17 9.55
C ALA A 214 13.44 17.21 10.37
N SER A 215 14.60 17.70 10.83
CA SER A 215 15.58 16.91 11.60
C SER A 215 16.04 15.64 10.86
N GLN A 216 16.26 15.79 9.56
CA GLN A 216 16.64 14.68 8.68
C GLN A 216 18.02 14.12 9.06
N LYS A 217 18.10 12.80 9.16
CA LYS A 217 19.35 12.06 9.39
C LYS A 217 19.47 10.94 8.36
N PRO A 218 20.54 10.90 7.54
CA PRO A 218 20.78 9.78 6.65
C PRO A 218 21.11 8.53 7.46
N VAL A 219 20.46 7.41 7.11
CA VAL A 219 20.64 6.14 7.83
C VAL A 219 20.89 4.96 6.87
N PHE A 220 20.73 5.18 5.56
CA PHE A 220 20.85 4.13 4.56
C PHE A 220 21.24 4.72 3.21
N ALA A 221 22.07 4.01 2.45
CA ALA A 221 22.37 4.32 1.05
C ALA A 221 22.56 3.03 0.26
N SER A 222 22.08 3.03 -0.99
CA SER A 222 22.21 1.90 -1.91
C SER A 222 22.23 2.38 -3.35
N THR A 223 22.95 1.67 -4.22
CA THR A 223 22.90 1.86 -5.67
C THR A 223 21.61 1.30 -6.29
N LEU A 224 20.90 0.42 -5.58
CA LEU A 224 19.62 -0.14 -6.01
C LEU A 224 18.47 0.85 -5.69
N GLN A 225 17.39 0.77 -6.48
CA GLN A 225 16.32 1.76 -6.40
C GLN A 225 15.02 1.24 -5.75
N GLN A 226 14.77 -0.04 -5.80
CA GLN A 226 13.49 -0.63 -5.41
C GLN A 226 13.61 -1.29 -4.04
N TRP A 227 13.37 -0.50 -3.00
CA TRP A 227 13.43 -0.93 -1.62
C TRP A 227 12.09 -0.70 -0.91
N ARG A 228 11.79 -1.59 0.05
CA ARG A 228 10.75 -1.47 1.06
C ARG A 228 11.37 -1.23 2.41
N VAL A 229 10.65 -0.53 3.29
CA VAL A 229 11.18 -0.11 4.59
C VAL A 229 10.19 -0.39 5.71
N TRP A 230 10.72 -0.75 6.87
CA TRP A 230 9.98 -0.89 8.11
C TRP A 230 10.77 -0.21 9.23
N TRP A 231 10.10 0.62 10.00
CA TRP A 231 10.61 1.15 11.24
C TRP A 231 9.63 0.79 12.35
N LEU A 232 9.97 -0.23 13.12
CA LEU A 232 9.09 -0.78 14.14
C LEU A 232 9.08 0.11 15.40
N SER A 233 8.01 0.00 16.20
CA SER A 233 7.84 0.80 17.42
C SER A 233 8.97 0.59 18.44
N ASP A 234 9.61 -0.59 18.47
CA ASP A 234 10.78 -0.88 19.30
C ASP A 234 12.10 -0.29 18.79
N GLY A 235 12.06 0.43 17.68
CA GLY A 235 13.22 1.14 17.11
C GLY A 235 14.02 0.36 16.08
N ARG A 236 13.72 -0.93 15.84
CA ARG A 236 14.40 -1.71 14.81
C ARG A 236 13.95 -1.27 13.43
N MET A 237 14.91 -1.22 12.54
CA MET A 237 14.71 -0.83 11.15
C MET A 237 15.07 -1.98 10.22
N TYR A 238 14.24 -2.18 9.22
CA TYR A 238 14.45 -3.20 8.20
C TYR A 238 14.30 -2.59 6.82
N VAL A 239 15.07 -3.12 5.87
CA VAL A 239 14.94 -2.83 4.46
C VAL A 239 14.94 -4.15 3.68
N ALA A 240 14.12 -4.26 2.66
CA ALA A 240 14.11 -5.40 1.76
C ALA A 240 13.94 -4.93 0.32
N GLN A 241 14.48 -5.69 -0.61
CA GLN A 241 14.25 -5.44 -2.03
C GLN A 241 12.78 -5.68 -2.38
N GLN A 242 12.29 -4.98 -3.41
CA GLN A 242 10.97 -5.25 -3.97
C GLN A 242 10.91 -6.71 -4.44
N PRO A 243 9.92 -7.50 -4.02
CA PRO A 243 9.78 -8.88 -4.48
C PRO A 243 9.59 -8.97 -6.00
N SER A 244 10.20 -9.97 -6.61
CA SER A 244 10.03 -10.30 -8.02
C SER A 244 10.11 -11.82 -8.19
N ASP A 245 9.19 -12.39 -8.97
CA ASP A 245 9.09 -13.84 -9.14
C ASP A 245 10.38 -14.44 -9.69
N GLY A 246 10.88 -15.48 -9.01
CA GLY A 246 12.11 -16.19 -9.41
C GLY A 246 13.41 -15.42 -9.19
N ILE A 247 13.35 -14.13 -8.84
CA ILE A 247 14.55 -13.31 -8.58
C ILE A 247 14.92 -13.40 -7.10
N MET A 248 16.24 -13.60 -6.84
CA MET A 248 16.75 -13.62 -5.46
C MET A 248 16.58 -12.23 -4.84
N GLY A 249 15.75 -12.15 -3.82
CA GLY A 249 15.55 -10.96 -2.98
C GLY A 249 16.34 -11.06 -1.69
N TYR A 250 16.73 -9.92 -1.14
CA TYR A 250 17.49 -9.81 0.09
C TYR A 250 16.80 -8.86 1.07
N ALA A 251 16.77 -9.24 2.33
CA ALA A 251 16.33 -8.40 3.43
C ALA A 251 17.45 -8.19 4.44
N PHE A 252 17.47 -7.01 5.04
CA PHE A 252 18.51 -6.59 5.98
C PHE A 252 17.88 -5.90 7.19
N THR A 253 18.54 -6.04 8.34
CA THR A 253 18.39 -5.11 9.46
C THR A 253 19.32 -3.93 9.25
N LEU A 254 18.86 -2.74 9.61
CA LEU A 254 19.65 -1.51 9.57
C LEU A 254 20.07 -1.12 11.00
N LYS A 255 21.35 -1.19 11.28
CA LYS A 255 21.91 -0.87 12.61
C LYS A 255 23.11 0.07 12.46
N GLY A 256 22.99 1.27 13.01
CA GLY A 256 24.06 2.28 12.96
C GLY A 256 24.49 2.65 11.53
N GLY A 257 23.57 2.66 10.56
CA GLY A 257 23.86 2.93 9.16
C GLY A 257 24.42 1.74 8.37
N THR A 258 24.61 0.58 9.02
CA THR A 258 25.15 -0.64 8.39
C THR A 258 24.02 -1.64 8.11
N LEU A 259 24.04 -2.25 6.93
CA LEU A 259 23.17 -3.36 6.55
C LEU A 259 23.73 -4.68 7.09
N GLN A 260 22.90 -5.37 7.87
CA GLN A 260 23.17 -6.72 8.34
C GLN A 260 22.19 -7.67 7.67
N GLY A 261 22.69 -8.69 6.96
CA GLY A 261 21.86 -9.67 6.28
C GLY A 261 20.89 -10.36 7.24
N LEU A 262 19.62 -10.45 6.84
CA LEU A 262 18.56 -11.08 7.63
C LEU A 262 18.12 -12.39 6.98
N VAL A 263 17.65 -12.34 5.76
CA VAL A 263 17.16 -13.49 4.98
C VAL A 263 17.27 -13.19 3.48
N SER A 264 17.48 -14.23 2.68
CA SER A 264 17.42 -14.16 1.23
C SER A 264 16.63 -15.34 0.66
N ALA A 265 15.79 -15.07 -0.33
CA ALA A 265 15.01 -16.08 -1.04
C ALA A 265 14.50 -15.53 -2.39
N PRO A 266 14.22 -16.38 -3.38
CA PRO A 266 13.54 -15.94 -4.59
C PRO A 266 12.16 -15.34 -4.29
N GLY A 267 11.85 -14.17 -4.84
CA GLY A 267 10.57 -13.47 -4.60
C GLY A 267 10.32 -13.16 -3.12
N LEU A 268 11.36 -12.72 -2.40
CA LEU A 268 11.31 -12.51 -0.96
C LEU A 268 10.36 -11.36 -0.59
N SER A 269 9.35 -11.63 0.22
CA SER A 269 8.57 -10.63 0.96
C SER A 269 8.67 -10.94 2.45
N ILE A 270 8.80 -9.92 3.31
CA ILE A 270 9.00 -10.07 4.75
C ILE A 270 7.94 -9.37 5.57
N LEU A 271 7.68 -9.91 6.76
CA LEU A 271 6.87 -9.30 7.82
C LEU A 271 7.63 -9.41 9.15
N PRO A 272 8.45 -8.41 9.51
CA PRO A 272 9.17 -8.39 10.78
C PRO A 272 8.20 -8.13 11.95
N ARG A 273 8.53 -8.68 13.12
CA ARG A 273 7.72 -8.55 14.33
C ARG A 273 8.28 -7.49 15.28
N THR A 274 7.40 -6.65 15.80
CA THR A 274 7.74 -5.74 16.92
C THR A 274 8.00 -6.54 18.20
N GLY A 275 8.98 -6.11 19.00
CA GLY A 275 9.29 -6.69 20.32
C GLY A 275 10.12 -7.98 20.27
N SER A 276 10.40 -8.54 19.08
CA SER A 276 11.27 -9.72 18.92
C SER A 276 11.96 -9.71 17.57
N THR A 277 12.95 -10.58 17.37
CA THR A 277 13.60 -10.79 16.06
C THR A 277 12.88 -11.86 15.22
N ALA A 278 11.67 -12.26 15.61
CA ALA A 278 10.85 -13.18 14.83
C ALA A 278 10.44 -12.57 13.50
N LEU A 279 10.32 -13.42 12.51
CA LEU A 279 10.08 -13.03 11.13
C LEU A 279 9.12 -14.03 10.46
N ILE A 280 8.16 -13.52 9.72
CA ILE A 280 7.47 -14.29 8.69
C ILE A 280 7.98 -13.78 7.34
N TYR A 281 8.22 -14.69 6.41
CA TYR A 281 8.55 -14.33 5.05
C TYR A 281 7.95 -15.30 4.04
N SER A 282 7.75 -14.83 2.83
CA SER A 282 7.34 -15.66 1.70
C SER A 282 8.43 -15.73 0.63
N SER A 283 8.41 -16.82 -0.13
CA SER A 283 9.30 -17.08 -1.25
C SER A 283 8.51 -17.61 -2.43
N SER A 284 8.93 -17.29 -3.66
CA SER A 284 8.34 -17.79 -4.90
C SER A 284 9.03 -19.05 -5.46
N ALA A 285 9.97 -19.65 -4.72
CA ALA A 285 10.67 -20.87 -5.16
C ALA A 285 9.70 -22.07 -5.27
N GLY A 286 9.41 -22.51 -6.50
CA GLY A 286 8.44 -23.56 -6.77
C GLY A 286 6.99 -23.17 -6.43
N GLY A 287 6.66 -21.90 -6.64
CA GLY A 287 5.41 -21.23 -6.25
C GLY A 287 5.51 -20.57 -4.88
N VAL A 288 4.47 -19.82 -4.49
CA VAL A 288 4.47 -19.09 -3.22
C VAL A 288 4.50 -20.05 -2.03
N ASN A 289 5.42 -19.82 -1.10
CA ASN A 289 5.57 -20.58 0.14
C ASN A 289 5.71 -19.60 1.31
N LEU A 290 5.17 -19.95 2.46
CA LEU A 290 5.25 -19.15 3.70
C LEU A 290 6.19 -19.84 4.69
N PHE A 291 7.05 -19.01 5.31
CA PHE A 291 8.02 -19.47 6.30
C PHE A 291 7.93 -18.59 7.56
N GLY A 292 8.23 -19.17 8.71
CA GLY A 292 8.36 -18.47 9.98
C GLY A 292 9.68 -18.77 10.66
N GLN A 293 10.24 -17.75 11.32
CA GLN A 293 11.41 -17.88 12.19
C GLN A 293 11.09 -17.28 13.56
N THR A 294 11.42 -17.97 14.64
CA THR A 294 11.23 -17.48 16.00
C THR A 294 12.29 -16.44 16.41
N SER A 295 13.44 -16.48 15.74
CA SER A 295 14.50 -15.48 15.85
C SER A 295 15.34 -15.46 14.56
N ALA A 296 16.17 -14.44 14.36
CA ALA A 296 17.04 -14.32 13.20
C ALA A 296 18.07 -15.47 13.05
N SER A 297 18.34 -16.20 14.13
CA SER A 297 19.32 -17.31 14.16
C SER A 297 18.70 -18.70 14.08
N THR A 298 17.37 -18.81 14.08
CA THR A 298 16.69 -20.12 14.02
C THR A 298 16.47 -20.57 12.58
N THR A 299 16.44 -21.91 12.39
CA THR A 299 16.05 -22.50 11.12
C THR A 299 14.60 -22.15 10.80
N PRO A 300 14.30 -21.66 9.59
CA PRO A 300 12.93 -21.35 9.19
C PRO A 300 12.05 -22.61 9.15
N VAL A 301 10.83 -22.47 9.65
CA VAL A 301 9.78 -23.48 9.51
C VAL A 301 8.93 -23.15 8.30
N ARG A 302 8.75 -24.06 7.37
CA ARG A 302 7.82 -23.92 6.24
C ARG A 302 6.43 -24.35 6.69
N PHE A 303 5.45 -23.46 6.47
CA PHE A 303 4.05 -23.78 6.74
C PHE A 303 3.39 -24.57 5.59
N THR A 304 2.33 -25.28 5.92
CA THR A 304 1.49 -25.98 4.93
C THR A 304 0.65 -24.99 4.10
N VAL A 305 0.30 -23.86 4.68
CA VAL A 305 -0.41 -22.77 3.99
C VAL A 305 0.54 -21.99 3.09
N ARG A 306 0.02 -21.51 1.97
CA ARG A 306 0.79 -20.84 0.92
C ARG A 306 0.19 -19.47 0.65
N THR A 307 0.90 -18.42 1.06
CA THR A 307 0.48 -17.03 0.88
C THR A 307 1.67 -16.08 0.92
N LEU A 308 1.44 -14.82 0.56
CA LEU A 308 2.44 -13.75 0.69
C LEU A 308 2.53 -13.29 2.15
N ALA A 309 3.73 -13.00 2.63
CA ALA A 309 3.94 -12.47 3.98
C ALA A 309 3.17 -11.16 4.23
N GLU A 310 2.91 -10.37 3.18
CA GLU A 310 2.14 -9.12 3.24
C GLU A 310 0.64 -9.32 3.49
N LYS A 311 0.14 -10.52 3.27
CA LYS A 311 -1.25 -10.90 3.61
C LYS A 311 -1.38 -11.37 5.07
N CYS A 312 -0.31 -11.21 5.87
CA CYS A 312 -0.28 -11.60 7.28
C CYS A 312 -0.16 -10.37 8.18
N VAL A 313 -0.64 -10.50 9.41
CA VAL A 313 -0.46 -9.54 10.50
C VAL A 313 -0.13 -10.29 11.79
N TRP A 314 0.85 -9.79 12.55
CA TRP A 314 1.20 -10.36 13.84
C TRP A 314 0.12 -10.09 14.88
N ALA A 315 -0.26 -11.11 15.65
CA ALA A 315 -1.08 -10.94 16.83
C ALA A 315 -0.35 -10.07 17.88
N PRO A 316 -1.08 -9.25 18.65
CA PRO A 316 -0.51 -8.55 19.81
C PRO A 316 -0.08 -9.53 20.90
N GLY A 317 0.69 -9.05 21.87
CA GLY A 317 1.17 -9.86 22.98
C GLY A 317 2.51 -10.52 22.74
N LYS A 318 2.84 -11.57 23.52
CA LYS A 318 4.15 -12.21 23.51
C LYS A 318 4.23 -13.43 22.59
N ASP A 319 3.11 -14.07 22.30
CA ASP A 319 3.05 -15.28 21.50
C ASP A 319 3.43 -15.00 20.03
N LEU A 320 4.17 -15.93 19.43
CA LEU A 320 4.60 -15.81 18.04
C LEU A 320 3.48 -16.32 17.09
N VAL A 321 2.33 -15.68 17.19
CA VAL A 321 1.14 -15.97 16.39
C VAL A 321 0.92 -14.86 15.38
N ALA A 322 0.56 -15.23 14.17
CA ALA A 322 0.11 -14.32 13.13
C ALA A 322 -1.22 -14.79 12.54
N TYR A 323 -1.97 -13.86 11.98
CA TYR A 323 -3.14 -14.14 11.18
C TYR A 323 -2.81 -13.85 9.72
N CYS A 324 -3.02 -14.84 8.86
CA CYS A 324 -2.68 -14.76 7.45
C CYS A 324 -3.90 -15.03 6.59
N ALA A 325 -4.12 -14.18 5.60
CA ALA A 325 -5.06 -14.44 4.54
C ALA A 325 -4.40 -15.36 3.51
N VAL A 326 -5.04 -16.49 3.23
CA VAL A 326 -4.51 -17.57 2.39
C VAL A 326 -5.46 -17.81 1.24
N PRO A 327 -4.97 -17.76 -0.02
CA PRO A 327 -5.77 -18.09 -1.18
C PRO A 327 -6.42 -19.48 -1.05
N GLN A 328 -7.73 -19.55 -1.22
CA GLN A 328 -8.48 -20.81 -1.21
C GLN A 328 -8.11 -21.68 -2.42
N VAL A 329 -7.81 -21.03 -3.54
CA VAL A 329 -7.26 -21.65 -4.74
C VAL A 329 -5.95 -20.94 -5.08
N LEU A 330 -4.86 -21.69 -5.05
CA LEU A 330 -3.54 -21.15 -5.39
C LEU A 330 -3.47 -20.86 -6.89
N PRO A 331 -3.04 -19.66 -7.26
CA PRO A 331 -2.72 -19.38 -8.66
C PRO A 331 -1.61 -20.30 -9.16
N THR A 332 -1.81 -20.91 -10.31
CA THR A 332 -0.85 -21.84 -10.94
C THR A 332 0.25 -21.13 -11.72
N ARG A 333 0.10 -19.82 -11.94
CA ARG A 333 1.03 -19.00 -12.74
C ARG A 333 2.33 -18.75 -11.97
N ALA A 334 3.45 -18.90 -12.67
CA ALA A 334 4.78 -18.61 -12.09
C ALA A 334 4.98 -17.13 -11.76
N SER A 335 4.27 -16.23 -12.44
CA SER A 335 4.31 -14.76 -12.28
C SER A 335 3.28 -14.21 -11.29
N TYR A 336 2.65 -15.06 -10.46
CA TYR A 336 1.54 -14.66 -9.59
C TYR A 336 1.89 -13.48 -8.68
N MET A 337 3.07 -13.49 -8.07
CA MET A 337 3.47 -12.45 -7.12
C MET A 337 3.56 -11.09 -7.81
N GLU A 338 4.23 -11.00 -8.96
CA GLU A 338 4.33 -9.75 -9.72
C GLU A 338 2.99 -9.29 -10.27
N GLU A 339 2.15 -10.21 -10.74
CA GLU A 339 0.79 -9.91 -11.21
C GLU A 339 -0.07 -9.36 -10.07
N TRP A 340 0.06 -9.93 -8.86
CA TRP A 340 -0.65 -9.45 -7.67
C TRP A 340 -0.20 -8.03 -7.29
N TYR A 341 1.11 -7.75 -7.24
CA TYR A 341 1.61 -6.40 -6.95
C TYR A 341 1.20 -5.35 -7.99
N ARG A 342 0.99 -5.78 -9.22
CA ARG A 342 0.46 -4.91 -10.29
C ARG A 342 -1.07 -4.80 -10.30
N GLY A 343 -1.77 -5.53 -9.44
CA GLY A 343 -3.23 -5.60 -9.43
C GLY A 343 -3.82 -6.32 -10.65
N ALA A 344 -3.02 -7.15 -11.32
CA ALA A 344 -3.43 -7.92 -12.50
C ALA A 344 -3.94 -9.33 -12.14
N ALA A 345 -3.64 -9.81 -10.93
CA ALA A 345 -4.14 -11.07 -10.40
C ALA A 345 -4.76 -10.84 -9.02
N HIS A 346 -5.89 -11.48 -8.78
CA HIS A 346 -6.58 -11.46 -7.50
C HIS A 346 -6.86 -12.89 -7.02
N THR A 347 -7.02 -13.03 -5.70
CA THR A 347 -7.35 -14.29 -5.05
C THR A 347 -8.65 -14.16 -4.25
N SER A 348 -9.22 -15.32 -3.88
CA SER A 348 -10.25 -15.40 -2.85
C SER A 348 -9.62 -16.01 -1.62
N ASP A 349 -9.50 -15.23 -0.55
CA ASP A 349 -8.73 -15.62 0.63
C ASP A 349 -9.63 -16.13 1.76
N ALA A 350 -9.09 -17.04 2.56
CA ALA A 350 -9.59 -17.46 3.87
C ALA A 350 -8.57 -17.05 4.95
N TRP A 351 -9.04 -16.77 6.17
CA TRP A 351 -8.16 -16.40 7.28
C TRP A 351 -7.67 -17.63 8.05
N TRP A 352 -6.38 -17.64 8.35
CA TRP A 352 -5.69 -18.68 9.09
C TRP A 352 -4.91 -18.12 10.26
N ARG A 353 -4.94 -18.81 11.38
CA ARG A 353 -4.06 -18.57 12.52
C ARG A 353 -2.78 -19.40 12.31
N VAL A 354 -1.64 -18.72 12.31
CA VAL A 354 -0.32 -19.31 12.10
C VAL A 354 0.49 -19.15 13.39
N ASP A 355 0.88 -20.26 13.99
CA ASP A 355 1.71 -20.31 15.19
C ASP A 355 3.16 -20.63 14.78
N VAL A 356 4.02 -19.60 14.84
CA VAL A 356 5.41 -19.72 14.39
C VAL A 356 6.24 -20.60 15.33
N SER A 357 5.93 -20.60 16.63
CA SER A 357 6.64 -21.42 17.61
C SER A 357 6.32 -22.90 17.46
N ALA A 358 5.06 -23.21 17.22
CA ALA A 358 4.60 -24.60 17.03
C ALA A 358 4.78 -25.10 15.60
N GLY A 359 4.98 -24.19 14.62
CA GLY A 359 5.09 -24.54 13.21
C GLY A 359 3.77 -25.02 12.58
N ILE A 360 2.63 -24.61 13.12
CA ILE A 360 1.29 -25.04 12.68
C ILE A 360 0.45 -23.90 12.15
N ALA A 361 -0.49 -24.24 11.26
CA ALA A 361 -1.49 -23.31 10.74
C ALA A 361 -2.89 -23.94 10.87
N GLN A 362 -3.87 -23.14 11.32
CA GLN A 362 -5.25 -23.56 11.53
C GLN A 362 -6.21 -22.59 10.85
N ASN A 363 -7.23 -23.09 10.17
CA ASN A 363 -8.25 -22.24 9.58
C ASN A 363 -9.02 -21.51 10.69
N LEU A 364 -9.17 -20.19 10.52
CA LEU A 364 -9.87 -19.31 11.45
C LEU A 364 -11.25 -18.91 10.93
N PHE A 365 -11.30 -18.56 9.64
CA PHE A 365 -12.51 -18.07 9.00
C PHE A 365 -12.42 -18.27 7.50
N THR A 366 -13.46 -18.85 6.94
CA THR A 366 -13.66 -18.98 5.50
C THR A 366 -14.91 -18.15 5.15
N PRO A 367 -14.85 -17.23 4.21
CA PRO A 367 -16.04 -16.47 3.80
C PRO A 367 -17.07 -17.39 3.16
N ASP A 368 -18.36 -17.00 3.31
CA ASP A 368 -19.47 -17.73 2.71
C ASP A 368 -19.40 -17.65 1.17
N SER A 369 -20.08 -18.61 0.53
CA SER A 369 -20.22 -18.62 -0.94
C SER A 369 -20.88 -17.32 -1.41
N GLY A 370 -20.21 -16.59 -2.28
CA GLY A 370 -20.65 -15.26 -2.77
C GLY A 370 -19.90 -14.09 -2.15
N THR A 371 -19.14 -14.29 -1.06
CA THR A 371 -18.22 -13.29 -0.53
C THR A 371 -16.79 -13.66 -0.92
N SER A 372 -16.13 -12.78 -1.65
CA SER A 372 -14.72 -12.96 -2.05
C SER A 372 -13.95 -11.68 -1.76
N PHE A 373 -12.78 -11.83 -1.19
CA PHE A 373 -11.84 -10.73 -1.01
C PHE A 373 -10.41 -11.22 -1.18
N ASP A 374 -9.61 -10.37 -1.78
CA ASP A 374 -8.15 -10.49 -1.91
C ASP A 374 -7.53 -9.52 -0.90
N VAL A 375 -6.93 -10.07 0.16
CA VAL A 375 -6.49 -9.26 1.30
C VAL A 375 -5.21 -8.50 0.98
N GLU A 376 -5.23 -7.19 1.20
CA GLU A 376 -4.04 -6.33 1.26
C GLU A 376 -4.08 -5.47 2.54
N HIS A 377 -2.90 -5.05 3.02
CA HIS A 377 -2.72 -4.18 4.18
C HIS A 377 -3.51 -4.59 5.43
N PRO A 378 -3.39 -5.85 5.89
CA PRO A 378 -4.08 -6.27 7.10
C PRO A 378 -3.51 -5.55 8.33
N ALA A 379 -4.40 -5.13 9.22
CA ALA A 379 -4.10 -4.53 10.51
C ALA A 379 -4.87 -5.25 11.62
N ILE A 380 -4.36 -5.26 12.82
CA ILE A 380 -5.01 -5.88 13.98
C ILE A 380 -5.10 -4.88 15.13
N ASP A 381 -6.18 -4.91 15.90
CA ASP A 381 -6.34 -4.08 17.08
C ASP A 381 -5.44 -4.53 18.24
N GLY A 382 -5.20 -3.63 19.20
CA GLY A 382 -4.29 -3.89 20.32
C GLY A 382 -4.72 -5.04 21.24
N ASN A 383 -6.00 -5.44 21.21
CA ASN A 383 -6.55 -6.54 22.00
C ASN A 383 -6.55 -7.88 21.25
N GLY A 384 -6.28 -7.87 19.93
CA GLY A 384 -6.35 -9.05 19.09
C GLY A 384 -7.79 -9.55 18.88
N SER A 385 -8.76 -8.65 18.85
CA SER A 385 -10.19 -8.96 18.70
C SER A 385 -10.67 -8.78 17.27
N TYR A 386 -10.07 -7.86 16.52
CA TYR A 386 -10.48 -7.50 15.16
C TYR A 386 -9.29 -7.42 14.22
N ILE A 387 -9.47 -7.92 13.01
CA ILE A 387 -8.57 -7.69 11.87
C ILE A 387 -9.30 -6.81 10.87
N ALA A 388 -8.68 -5.69 10.50
CA ALA A 388 -9.12 -4.86 9.39
C ALA A 388 -8.25 -5.14 8.16
N PHE A 389 -8.83 -5.08 6.97
CA PHE A 389 -8.11 -5.30 5.72
C PHE A 389 -8.78 -4.60 4.54
N ILE A 390 -8.00 -4.28 3.54
CA ILE A 390 -8.49 -3.74 2.28
C ILE A 390 -8.61 -4.90 1.28
N ASN A 391 -9.70 -4.94 0.53
CA ASN A 391 -9.85 -5.87 -0.59
C ASN A 391 -9.09 -5.30 -1.81
N ALA A 392 -8.06 -5.98 -2.26
CA ALA A 392 -7.23 -5.53 -3.38
C ALA A 392 -8.02 -5.33 -4.69
N ALA A 393 -9.12 -6.07 -4.88
CA ALA A 393 -9.91 -6.04 -6.11
C ALA A 393 -10.71 -4.74 -6.27
N ASP A 394 -11.36 -4.24 -5.21
CA ASP A 394 -12.25 -3.07 -5.25
C ASP A 394 -11.86 -1.95 -4.28
N LYS A 395 -10.79 -2.16 -3.52
CA LYS A 395 -10.30 -1.27 -2.46
C LYS A 395 -11.32 -0.98 -1.35
N SER A 396 -12.36 -1.80 -1.23
CA SER A 396 -13.29 -1.74 -0.08
C SER A 396 -12.59 -2.14 1.22
N LEU A 397 -13.05 -1.55 2.34
CA LEU A 397 -12.51 -1.82 3.67
C LEU A 397 -13.42 -2.79 4.42
N TRP A 398 -12.81 -3.82 4.99
CA TRP A 398 -13.47 -4.87 5.75
C TRP A 398 -12.88 -5.01 7.14
N MET A 399 -13.67 -5.51 8.07
CA MET A 399 -13.26 -5.86 9.43
C MET A 399 -13.81 -7.24 9.79
N LEU A 400 -12.94 -8.10 10.30
CA LEU A 400 -13.25 -9.44 10.78
C LEU A 400 -13.07 -9.50 12.30
N ARG A 401 -14.12 -9.88 13.05
CA ARG A 401 -14.00 -10.23 14.46
C ARG A 401 -13.44 -11.64 14.58
N ILE A 402 -12.29 -11.79 15.24
CA ILE A 402 -11.56 -13.06 15.39
C ILE A 402 -11.80 -13.74 16.72
N THR A 403 -12.24 -13.00 17.73
CA THR A 403 -12.76 -13.58 18.97
C THR A 403 -14.22 -14.02 18.79
N PRO A 404 -14.64 -15.12 19.44
CA PRO A 404 -16.01 -15.60 19.39
C PRO A 404 -17.05 -14.55 19.81
#